data_03ebb9e4ec043ffde014195df48f6283
#
_entry.id   03ebb9e4ec043ffde014195df48f6283
#
_cell.length_a   1.000
_cell.length_b   1.000
_cell.length_c   1.000
_cell.angle_alpha   90.00
_cell.angle_beta   90.00
_cell.angle_gamma   90.00
#
_symmetry.space_group_name_H-M   'P 1'
#
loop_
_entity.id
_entity.type
_entity.pdbx_description
1 polymer ?
#
loop_
_entity_poly.entity_id
_entity_poly.type
_entity_poly.pdbx_seq_one_letter_code
_entity_poly.pdbx_strand_id
1 'polypeptide(L)'
;TYHHTVQYHSAEIELDDNNCTILSSGINWNVYAVNNNSLLAFANGDNNNSVEHFVKKDVPEEMLRADEIMKTHVPEYILGKWVTTHYTYIVDGNSITDIDIKNDDSWNSQFYHTLAFMENHKTYKWDRFGTVVFDQWFTMDGENITKSGDFNALIIPGYGYTETWTISDKTEDSMKLTRKQGNTTEIYTYNRK
;
A
#
# COMPACT_ATOMS: atom_id res chain seq x y z
N THR A 1 25.63 -21.87 6.27
CA THR A 1 24.21 -21.73 6.61
C THR A 1 23.55 -21.01 5.44
N TYR A 2 22.80 -21.71 4.61
CA TYR A 2 22.05 -21.11 3.52
C TYR A 2 20.73 -20.59 4.11
N HIS A 3 20.51 -19.28 4.01
CA HIS A 3 19.22 -18.68 4.28
C HIS A 3 18.38 -18.80 3.01
N HIS A 4 17.37 -19.65 3.03
CA HIS A 4 16.34 -19.66 2.01
C HIS A 4 15.38 -18.51 2.30
N THR A 5 15.49 -17.43 1.56
CA THR A 5 14.46 -16.40 1.53
C THR A 5 13.41 -16.86 0.52
N VAL A 6 12.24 -17.23 0.99
CA VAL A 6 11.10 -17.50 0.09
C VAL A 6 10.51 -16.15 -0.28
N GLN A 7 10.76 -15.70 -1.50
CA GLN A 7 10.07 -14.55 -2.06
C GLN A 7 8.88 -15.05 -2.87
N TYR A 8 7.68 -14.60 -2.49
CA TYR A 8 6.47 -14.86 -3.26
C TYR A 8 6.31 -13.73 -4.27
N HIS A 9 6.29 -14.09 -5.55
CA HIS A 9 5.96 -13.18 -6.62
C HIS A 9 4.66 -13.64 -7.27
N SER A 10 3.66 -12.76 -7.33
CA SER A 10 2.56 -12.97 -8.27
C SER A 10 3.09 -12.64 -9.65
N ALA A 11 3.04 -13.58 -10.56
CA ALA A 11 3.46 -13.39 -11.94
C ALA A 11 2.26 -13.64 -12.86
N GLU A 12 2.04 -12.72 -13.78
CA GLU A 12 1.18 -12.98 -14.92
C GLU A 12 2.01 -13.80 -15.94
N ILE A 13 1.52 -14.97 -16.32
CA ILE A 13 2.22 -15.87 -17.24
C ILE A 13 1.52 -15.79 -18.59
N GLU A 14 2.17 -15.22 -19.59
CA GLU A 14 1.76 -15.38 -20.98
C GLU A 14 2.45 -16.60 -21.59
N LEU A 15 1.64 -17.55 -22.06
CA LEU A 15 2.10 -18.71 -22.80
C LEU A 15 1.99 -18.43 -24.29
N ASP A 16 3.12 -18.29 -24.95
CA ASP A 16 3.22 -18.36 -26.40
C ASP A 16 3.68 -19.78 -26.80
N ASP A 17 3.26 -20.28 -27.95
CA ASP A 17 3.35 -21.71 -28.42
C ASP A 17 4.71 -22.41 -28.21
N ASN A 18 5.78 -21.68 -27.90
CA ASN A 18 7.11 -22.21 -27.56
C ASN A 18 7.88 -21.43 -26.49
N ASN A 19 7.32 -20.36 -25.94
CA ASN A 19 7.96 -19.56 -24.91
C ASN A 19 6.95 -19.17 -23.86
N CYS A 20 7.31 -19.38 -22.61
CA CYS A 20 6.55 -18.87 -21.47
C CYS A 20 7.29 -17.65 -20.92
N THR A 21 6.65 -16.48 -20.95
CA THR A 21 7.22 -15.26 -20.39
C THR A 21 6.55 -14.98 -19.06
N ILE A 22 7.34 -14.95 -18.00
CA ILE A 22 6.88 -14.54 -16.67
C ILE A 22 7.14 -13.03 -16.56
N LEU A 23 6.08 -12.24 -16.54
CA LEU A 23 6.17 -10.80 -16.34
C LEU A 23 6.15 -10.51 -14.83
N SER A 24 7.32 -10.41 -14.23
CA SER A 24 7.45 -9.99 -12.84
C SER A 24 8.48 -8.86 -12.76
N SER A 25 8.06 -7.73 -12.22
CA SER A 25 8.94 -6.60 -11.83
C SER A 25 9.97 -6.14 -12.88
N GLY A 26 9.65 -6.17 -14.16
CA GLY A 26 10.52 -5.68 -15.24
C GLY A 26 11.66 -6.62 -15.62
N ILE A 27 11.68 -7.86 -15.12
CA ILE A 27 12.62 -8.90 -15.53
C ILE A 27 11.90 -9.87 -16.47
N ASN A 28 12.41 -10.02 -17.68
CA ASN A 28 11.91 -11.02 -18.63
C ASN A 28 12.54 -12.38 -18.32
N TRP A 29 11.70 -13.36 -18.04
CA TRP A 29 12.12 -14.73 -17.79
C TRP A 29 11.78 -15.62 -18.99
N ASN A 30 12.73 -16.41 -19.46
CA ASN A 30 12.48 -17.45 -20.45
C ASN A 30 12.27 -18.78 -19.73
N VAL A 31 11.15 -19.43 -19.93
CA VAL A 31 10.83 -20.73 -19.32
C VAL A 31 11.22 -21.86 -20.26
N TYR A 32 12.06 -22.78 -19.79
CA TYR A 32 12.63 -23.87 -20.61
C TYR A 32 12.02 -25.23 -20.34
N ALA A 33 11.55 -25.47 -19.13
CA ALA A 33 10.96 -26.75 -18.79
C ALA A 33 9.81 -26.56 -17.84
N VAL A 34 8.67 -27.09 -18.20
CA VAL A 34 7.45 -27.06 -17.41
C VAL A 34 6.93 -28.49 -17.24
N ASN A 35 6.65 -28.87 -16.00
CA ASN A 35 5.82 -30.02 -15.71
C ASN A 35 4.70 -29.60 -14.77
N ASN A 36 3.84 -30.53 -14.37
CA ASN A 36 2.68 -30.23 -13.56
C ASN A 36 3.00 -29.55 -12.20
N ASN A 37 4.25 -29.66 -11.73
CA ASN A 37 4.64 -29.23 -10.39
C ASN A 37 5.84 -28.27 -10.36
N SER A 38 6.53 -28.06 -11.47
CA SER A 38 7.71 -27.19 -11.48
C SER A 38 7.98 -26.57 -12.84
N LEU A 39 8.68 -25.45 -12.83
CA LEU A 39 9.21 -24.80 -14.02
C LEU A 39 10.67 -24.36 -13.81
N LEU A 40 11.43 -24.37 -14.87
CA LEU A 40 12.80 -23.88 -14.91
C LEU A 40 12.82 -22.60 -15.75
N ALA A 41 13.32 -21.51 -15.19
CA ALA A 41 13.35 -20.23 -15.85
C ALA A 41 14.75 -19.60 -15.83
N PHE A 42 15.07 -18.87 -16.92
CA PHE A 42 16.28 -18.06 -17.05
C PHE A 42 15.93 -16.59 -17.03
N ALA A 43 16.61 -15.81 -16.21
CA ALA A 43 16.56 -14.36 -16.30
C ALA A 43 17.48 -13.89 -17.44
N ASN A 44 16.92 -13.14 -18.40
CA ASN A 44 17.70 -12.42 -19.40
C ASN A 44 18.07 -11.04 -18.82
N GLY A 45 19.26 -10.92 -18.24
CA GLY A 45 19.84 -9.64 -17.83
C GLY A 45 21.29 -9.57 -18.26
N ASP A 46 21.75 -8.38 -18.61
CA ASP A 46 23.03 -8.12 -19.28
C ASP A 46 24.30 -8.65 -18.58
N ASN A 47 24.20 -9.26 -17.38
CA ASN A 47 25.37 -9.81 -16.70
C ASN A 47 25.11 -10.98 -15.72
N ASN A 48 23.92 -11.54 -15.64
CA ASN A 48 23.64 -12.68 -14.75
C ASN A 48 22.78 -13.74 -15.46
N ASN A 49 23.44 -14.79 -15.93
CA ASN A 49 22.76 -16.02 -16.35
C ASN A 49 22.35 -16.81 -15.08
N SER A 50 21.31 -16.37 -14.40
CA SER A 50 20.77 -17.14 -13.30
C SER A 50 19.68 -18.09 -13.81
N VAL A 51 19.78 -19.34 -13.38
CA VAL A 51 18.74 -20.35 -13.58
C VAL A 51 17.99 -20.46 -12.28
N GLU A 52 16.67 -20.26 -12.32
CA GLU A 52 15.81 -20.45 -11.16
C GLU A 52 14.86 -21.62 -11.36
N HIS A 53 14.75 -22.44 -10.33
CA HIS A 53 13.85 -23.56 -10.28
C HIS A 53 12.65 -23.20 -9.39
N PHE A 54 11.49 -23.06 -10.02
CA PHE A 54 10.24 -22.79 -9.33
C PHE A 54 9.47 -24.11 -9.14
N VAL A 55 9.02 -24.35 -7.93
CA VAL A 55 8.20 -25.51 -7.60
C VAL A 55 6.80 -25.03 -7.24
N LYS A 56 5.79 -25.60 -7.90
CA LYS A 56 4.40 -25.32 -7.57
C LYS A 56 4.12 -25.84 -6.16
N LYS A 57 3.66 -24.96 -5.31
CA LYS A 57 3.14 -25.29 -3.97
C LYS A 57 1.68 -24.86 -3.92
N ASP A 58 0.95 -25.39 -2.96
CA ASP A 58 -0.35 -24.84 -2.61
C ASP A 58 -0.17 -23.35 -2.31
N VAL A 59 -1.08 -22.53 -2.83
CA VAL A 59 -1.03 -21.10 -2.61
C VAL A 59 -1.26 -20.84 -1.11
N PRO A 60 -0.31 -20.20 -0.40
CA PRO A 60 -0.52 -19.88 1.01
C PRO A 60 -1.78 -19.04 1.21
N GLU A 61 -2.47 -19.25 2.34
CA GLU A 61 -3.70 -18.50 2.66
C GLU A 61 -3.46 -16.97 2.62
N GLU A 62 -2.27 -16.54 3.03
CA GLU A 62 -1.86 -15.14 3.00
C GLU A 62 -1.85 -14.57 1.57
N MET A 63 -1.41 -15.37 0.58
CA MET A 63 -1.40 -14.94 -0.83
C MET A 63 -2.82 -14.88 -1.40
N LEU A 64 -3.70 -15.81 -1.03
CA LEU A 64 -5.11 -15.75 -1.41
C LEU A 64 -5.74 -14.48 -0.83
N ARG A 65 -5.45 -14.16 0.42
CA ARG A 65 -5.91 -12.94 1.07
C ARG A 65 -5.37 -11.67 0.39
N ALA A 66 -4.10 -11.67 -0.03
CA ALA A 66 -3.52 -10.58 -0.80
C ALA A 66 -4.29 -10.34 -2.11
N ASP A 67 -4.59 -11.43 -2.82
CA ASP A 67 -5.32 -11.41 -4.08
C ASP A 67 -6.77 -10.89 -3.89
N GLU A 68 -7.42 -11.31 -2.81
CA GLU A 68 -8.74 -10.80 -2.43
C GLU A 68 -8.71 -9.30 -2.15
N ILE A 69 -7.74 -8.81 -1.38
CA ILE A 69 -7.59 -7.38 -1.10
C ILE A 69 -7.40 -6.60 -2.41
N MET A 70 -6.49 -7.04 -3.27
CA MET A 70 -6.18 -6.33 -4.52
C MET A 70 -7.34 -6.33 -5.52
N LYS A 71 -8.27 -7.27 -5.42
CA LYS A 71 -9.51 -7.33 -6.21
C LYS A 71 -10.67 -6.54 -5.59
N THR A 72 -10.54 -6.14 -4.32
CA THR A 72 -11.57 -5.35 -3.67
C THR A 72 -11.61 -3.95 -4.27
N HIS A 73 -12.78 -3.50 -4.69
CA HIS A 73 -12.96 -2.17 -5.23
C HIS A 73 -12.80 -1.11 -4.13
N VAL A 74 -11.92 -0.15 -4.35
CA VAL A 74 -11.79 1.02 -3.47
C VAL A 74 -12.97 1.97 -3.74
N PRO A 75 -13.75 2.36 -2.74
CA PRO A 75 -14.89 3.24 -2.95
C PRO A 75 -14.49 4.57 -3.61
N GLU A 76 -15.23 4.98 -4.65
CA GLU A 76 -14.94 6.20 -5.43
C GLU A 76 -14.86 7.46 -4.57
N TYR A 77 -15.64 7.51 -3.48
CA TYR A 77 -15.67 8.69 -2.62
C TYR A 77 -14.34 8.99 -1.92
N ILE A 78 -13.44 7.98 -1.75
CA ILE A 78 -12.13 8.21 -1.14
C ILE A 78 -11.04 8.45 -2.19
N LEU A 79 -11.23 7.97 -3.42
CA LEU A 79 -10.24 8.07 -4.48
C LEU A 79 -9.88 9.52 -4.82
N GLY A 80 -8.63 9.73 -5.22
CA GLY A 80 -8.12 11.02 -5.64
C GLY A 80 -7.28 11.73 -4.60
N LYS A 81 -7.10 13.04 -4.80
CA LYS A 81 -6.21 13.89 -4.00
C LYS A 81 -6.99 14.69 -2.97
N TRP A 82 -6.49 14.69 -1.75
CA TRP A 82 -7.05 15.34 -0.58
C TRP A 82 -6.03 16.29 0.04
N VAL A 83 -6.36 17.54 0.17
CA VAL A 83 -5.49 18.55 0.80
C VAL A 83 -5.82 18.64 2.27
N THR A 84 -4.82 18.48 3.12
CA THR A 84 -4.97 18.68 4.57
C THR A 84 -5.24 20.16 4.85
N THR A 85 -6.31 20.46 5.57
CA THR A 85 -6.68 21.82 5.94
C THR A 85 -6.56 22.08 7.43
N HIS A 86 -6.68 21.04 8.25
CA HIS A 86 -6.64 21.15 9.69
C HIS A 86 -6.06 19.89 10.32
N TYR A 87 -5.34 20.04 11.44
CA TYR A 87 -4.82 18.95 12.25
C TYR A 87 -5.07 19.20 13.73
N THR A 88 -5.62 18.20 14.40
CA THR A 88 -5.82 18.22 15.85
C THR A 88 -5.14 16.99 16.49
N TYR A 89 -4.42 17.22 17.59
CA TYR A 89 -3.82 16.18 18.42
C TYR A 89 -4.29 16.31 19.84
N ILE A 90 -4.89 15.25 20.38
CA ILE A 90 -5.53 15.20 21.68
C ILE A 90 -4.84 14.14 22.53
N VAL A 91 -4.53 14.48 23.78
CA VAL A 91 -3.99 13.55 24.79
C VAL A 91 -4.87 13.63 26.03
N ASP A 92 -5.33 12.49 26.54
CA ASP A 92 -6.21 12.40 27.72
C ASP A 92 -7.44 13.32 27.62
N GLY A 93 -7.98 13.49 26.42
CA GLY A 93 -9.14 14.37 26.17
C GLY A 93 -8.82 15.85 26.04
N ASN A 94 -7.57 16.27 26.25
CA ASN A 94 -7.14 17.65 26.10
C ASN A 94 -6.50 17.88 24.74
N SER A 95 -6.92 18.92 24.02
CA SER A 95 -6.27 19.34 22.80
C SER A 95 -4.87 19.89 23.10
N ILE A 96 -3.85 19.21 22.62
CA ILE A 96 -2.44 19.64 22.75
C ILE A 96 -2.02 20.45 21.53
N THR A 97 -2.55 20.10 20.35
CA THR A 97 -2.29 20.78 19.10
C THR A 97 -3.61 20.94 18.35
N ASP A 98 -3.84 22.13 17.85
CA ASP A 98 -5.04 22.48 17.05
C ASP A 98 -4.62 23.54 16.03
N ILE A 99 -4.39 23.10 14.77
CA ILE A 99 -3.69 23.91 13.76
C ILE A 99 -4.49 23.99 12.47
N ASP A 100 -4.76 25.20 12.04
CA ASP A 100 -5.20 25.49 10.67
C ASP A 100 -3.97 25.53 9.75
N ILE A 101 -3.79 24.45 8.98
CA ILE A 101 -2.59 24.25 8.12
C ILE A 101 -2.48 25.33 7.05
N LYS A 102 -3.55 25.99 6.64
CA LYS A 102 -3.50 27.07 5.66
C LYS A 102 -2.81 28.33 6.19
N ASN A 103 -2.85 28.53 7.50
CA ASN A 103 -2.40 29.76 8.16
C ASN A 103 -1.15 29.56 9.02
N ASP A 104 -0.71 28.31 9.21
CA ASP A 104 0.47 28.03 10.04
C ASP A 104 1.69 27.72 9.20
N ASP A 105 2.54 28.74 8.99
CA ASP A 105 3.79 28.61 8.24
C ASP A 105 4.80 27.66 8.90
N SER A 106 4.72 27.44 10.22
CA SER A 106 5.63 26.54 10.94
C SER A 106 5.36 25.06 10.58
N TRP A 107 4.12 24.72 10.31
CA TRP A 107 3.71 23.41 9.83
C TRP A 107 3.99 23.23 8.34
N ASN A 108 4.08 24.29 7.59
CA ASN A 108 4.33 24.29 6.15
C ASN A 108 5.68 23.67 5.76
N SER A 109 6.64 23.56 6.68
CA SER A 109 7.97 23.07 6.37
C SER A 109 8.18 21.57 6.58
N GLN A 110 7.33 20.91 7.37
CA GLN A 110 7.59 19.54 7.85
C GLN A 110 6.54 18.51 7.45
N PHE A 111 5.37 18.90 6.94
CA PHE A 111 4.26 17.98 6.70
C PHE A 111 3.83 17.95 5.24
N TYR A 112 3.43 16.75 4.81
CA TYR A 112 2.84 16.54 3.51
C TYR A 112 1.41 17.10 3.50
N HIS A 113 1.14 18.02 2.60
CA HIS A 113 -0.14 18.72 2.53
C HIS A 113 -1.20 17.99 1.72
N THR A 114 -0.79 17.05 0.91
CA THR A 114 -1.72 16.33 0.04
C THR A 114 -1.53 14.83 0.25
N LEU A 115 -2.65 14.15 0.49
CA LEU A 115 -2.75 12.70 0.52
C LEU A 115 -3.57 12.25 -0.69
N ALA A 116 -3.16 11.20 -1.39
CA ALA A 116 -3.98 10.57 -2.40
C ALA A 116 -4.22 9.10 -2.10
N PHE A 117 -5.45 8.66 -2.34
CA PHE A 117 -5.84 7.25 -2.34
C PHE A 117 -6.02 6.79 -3.78
N MET A 118 -5.44 5.64 -4.10
CA MET A 118 -5.42 5.07 -5.44
C MET A 118 -6.18 3.75 -5.48
N GLU A 119 -6.72 3.39 -6.65
CA GLU A 119 -7.44 2.13 -6.87
C GLU A 119 -6.61 0.88 -6.56
N ASN A 120 -5.29 0.96 -6.68
CA ASN A 120 -4.36 -0.12 -6.39
C ASN A 120 -3.99 -0.25 -4.90
N HIS A 121 -4.83 0.24 -4.00
CA HIS A 121 -4.66 0.18 -2.55
C HIS A 121 -3.39 0.85 -2.02
N LYS A 122 -2.87 1.84 -2.74
CA LYS A 122 -1.72 2.65 -2.33
C LYS A 122 -2.12 4.07 -1.98
N THR A 123 -1.45 4.64 -0.99
CA THR A 123 -1.50 6.07 -0.72
C THR A 123 -0.19 6.75 -1.10
N TYR A 124 -0.30 8.00 -1.53
CA TYR A 124 0.84 8.86 -1.83
C TYR A 124 0.67 10.19 -1.11
N LYS A 125 1.79 10.79 -0.74
CA LYS A 125 1.85 12.11 -0.12
C LYS A 125 2.65 13.07 -0.98
N TRP A 126 2.24 14.33 -1.01
CA TRP A 126 2.96 15.44 -1.62
C TRP A 126 3.28 16.48 -0.57
N ASP A 127 4.55 16.91 -0.55
CA ASP A 127 4.94 18.08 0.20
C ASP A 127 4.52 19.39 -0.52
N ARG A 128 4.81 20.53 0.11
CA ARG A 128 4.52 21.84 -0.46
C ARG A 128 5.30 22.15 -1.74
N PHE A 129 6.42 21.47 -1.97
CA PHE A 129 7.27 21.67 -3.15
C PHE A 129 6.85 20.77 -4.32
N GLY A 130 5.85 19.93 -4.13
CA GLY A 130 5.36 19.01 -5.13
C GLY A 130 6.13 17.68 -5.18
N THR A 131 7.02 17.42 -4.21
CA THR A 131 7.68 16.13 -4.09
C THR A 131 6.66 15.07 -3.69
N VAL A 132 6.58 14.00 -4.47
CA VAL A 132 5.68 12.88 -4.21
C VAL A 132 6.46 11.71 -3.65
N VAL A 133 5.91 11.09 -2.61
CA VAL A 133 6.43 9.85 -2.05
C VAL A 133 5.31 8.84 -1.89
N PHE A 134 5.64 7.57 -2.05
CA PHE A 134 4.77 6.48 -1.60
C PHE A 134 4.64 6.60 -0.08
N ASP A 135 3.38 6.55 0.40
CA ASP A 135 3.11 6.63 1.83
C ASP A 135 2.90 5.22 2.41
N GLN A 136 1.78 4.59 2.08
CA GLN A 136 1.40 3.31 2.65
C GLN A 136 0.49 2.52 1.71
N TRP A 137 0.40 1.22 1.96
CA TRP A 137 -0.68 0.37 1.49
C TRP A 137 -1.90 0.54 2.39
N PHE A 138 -3.09 0.31 1.86
CA PHE A 138 -4.30 0.37 2.68
C PHE A 138 -5.35 -0.66 2.28
N THR A 139 -6.20 -1.01 3.24
CA THR A 139 -7.44 -1.76 3.05
C THR A 139 -8.59 -0.98 3.69
N MET A 140 -9.82 -1.29 3.29
CA MET A 140 -11.00 -0.66 3.86
C MET A 140 -12.00 -1.71 4.35
N ASP A 141 -12.61 -1.38 5.51
CA ASP A 141 -13.77 -2.08 6.05
C ASP A 141 -14.78 -1.01 6.50
N GLY A 142 -15.80 -0.80 5.68
CA GLY A 142 -16.71 0.32 5.84
C GLY A 142 -15.98 1.66 5.81
N GLU A 143 -16.06 2.40 6.91
CA GLU A 143 -15.39 3.70 7.09
C GLU A 143 -14.01 3.58 7.75
N ASN A 144 -13.56 2.37 8.06
CA ASN A 144 -12.23 2.14 8.62
C ASN A 144 -11.23 1.87 7.52
N ILE A 145 -10.10 2.58 7.57
CA ILE A 145 -8.96 2.42 6.71
C ILE A 145 -7.83 1.83 7.55
N THR A 146 -7.37 0.63 7.22
CA THR A 146 -6.17 0.06 7.82
C THR A 146 -5.01 0.29 6.87
N LYS A 147 -3.93 0.91 7.37
CA LYS A 147 -2.75 1.31 6.59
C LYS A 147 -1.49 0.64 7.13
N SER A 148 -0.55 0.36 6.24
CA SER A 148 0.80 -0.10 6.57
C SER A 148 1.81 0.27 5.50
N GLY A 149 3.05 0.52 5.90
CA GLY A 149 4.18 0.65 4.98
C GLY A 149 4.58 -0.68 4.33
N ASP A 150 4.23 -1.81 4.97
CA ASP A 150 4.46 -3.16 4.47
C ASP A 150 3.12 -3.83 4.15
N PHE A 151 2.94 -4.26 2.89
CA PHE A 151 1.73 -4.94 2.46
C PHE A 151 1.46 -6.24 3.23
N ASN A 152 2.51 -6.97 3.60
CA ASN A 152 2.36 -8.21 4.37
C ASN A 152 1.70 -7.98 5.74
N ALA A 153 1.88 -6.81 6.34
CA ALA A 153 1.22 -6.47 7.59
C ALA A 153 -0.31 -6.32 7.46
N LEU A 154 -0.82 -6.10 6.25
CA LEU A 154 -2.27 -6.06 5.99
C LEU A 154 -2.88 -7.46 5.80
N ILE A 155 -2.07 -8.45 5.41
CA ILE A 155 -2.54 -9.79 5.07
C ILE A 155 -2.22 -10.85 6.13
N ILE A 156 -1.14 -10.66 6.90
CA ILE A 156 -0.69 -11.62 7.90
C ILE A 156 -1.00 -11.10 9.31
N PRO A 157 -1.93 -11.71 10.04
CA PRO A 157 -2.27 -11.28 11.39
C PRO A 157 -1.04 -11.27 12.32
N GLY A 158 -0.81 -10.12 12.98
CA GLY A 158 0.30 -9.95 13.92
C GLY A 158 1.66 -9.73 13.29
N TYR A 159 1.74 -9.61 11.96
CA TYR A 159 2.96 -9.25 11.27
C TYR A 159 3.07 -7.74 11.09
N GLY A 160 4.23 -7.19 11.43
CA GLY A 160 4.54 -5.77 11.19
C GLY A 160 3.65 -4.79 11.97
N TYR A 161 3.63 -3.56 11.49
CA TYR A 161 2.85 -2.47 12.08
C TYR A 161 1.73 -2.02 11.16
N THR A 162 0.53 -1.91 11.73
CA THR A 162 -0.64 -1.35 11.06
C THR A 162 -1.20 -0.19 11.88
N GLU A 163 -1.82 0.76 11.20
CA GLU A 163 -2.60 1.82 11.82
C GLU A 163 -4.01 1.85 11.24
N THR A 164 -4.99 2.08 12.09
CA THR A 164 -6.39 2.17 11.67
C THR A 164 -6.88 3.61 11.83
N TRP A 165 -7.46 4.13 10.76
CA TRP A 165 -8.08 5.44 10.67
C TRP A 165 -9.56 5.27 10.38
N THR A 166 -10.39 6.06 11.04
CA THR A 166 -11.84 6.09 10.78
C THR A 166 -12.19 7.34 10.00
N ILE A 167 -12.94 7.19 8.93
CA ILE A 167 -13.49 8.30 8.15
C ILE A 167 -14.74 8.82 8.86
N SER A 168 -14.84 10.14 9.00
CA SER A 168 -16.03 10.82 9.48
C SER A 168 -16.26 12.14 8.77
N ASP A 169 -17.40 12.78 9.01
CA ASP A 169 -17.79 14.08 8.42
C ASP A 169 -17.57 14.13 6.90
N LYS A 170 -17.91 13.02 6.25
CA LYS A 170 -17.69 12.82 4.82
C LYS A 170 -18.75 13.55 3.99
N THR A 171 -18.29 14.40 3.09
CA THR A 171 -19.06 15.01 2.01
C THR A 171 -18.42 14.69 0.66
N GLU A 172 -18.92 15.24 -0.43
CA GLU A 172 -18.27 15.14 -1.75
C GLU A 172 -16.87 15.77 -1.74
N ASP A 173 -16.69 16.89 -1.03
CA ASP A 173 -15.49 17.72 -1.08
C ASP A 173 -14.67 17.72 0.21
N SER A 174 -15.11 17.03 1.26
CA SER A 174 -14.41 17.01 2.55
C SER A 174 -14.53 15.69 3.29
N MET A 175 -13.55 15.37 4.11
CA MET A 175 -13.58 14.27 5.07
C MET A 175 -12.67 14.52 6.25
N LYS A 176 -12.93 13.80 7.35
CA LYS A 176 -11.99 13.70 8.48
C LYS A 176 -11.47 12.28 8.59
N LEU A 177 -10.18 12.14 8.88
CA LEU A 177 -9.55 10.89 9.28
C LEU A 177 -9.15 10.99 10.75
N THR A 178 -9.65 10.07 11.55
CA THR A 178 -9.38 10.00 12.98
C THR A 178 -8.65 8.70 13.32
N ARG A 179 -7.53 8.82 14.02
CA ARG A 179 -6.81 7.68 14.62
C ARG A 179 -6.84 7.78 16.13
N LYS A 180 -7.14 6.67 16.79
CA LYS A 180 -7.06 6.55 18.25
C LYS A 180 -6.03 5.50 18.61
N GLN A 181 -5.10 5.86 19.48
CA GLN A 181 -4.07 4.96 19.98
C GLN A 181 -3.85 5.19 21.49
N GLY A 182 -4.36 4.28 22.31
CA GLY A 182 -4.36 4.46 23.76
C GLY A 182 -5.15 5.71 24.17
N ASN A 183 -4.49 6.63 24.86
CA ASN A 183 -5.07 7.91 25.31
C ASN A 183 -4.90 9.05 24.29
N THR A 184 -4.36 8.78 23.12
CA THR A 184 -4.14 9.78 22.07
C THR A 184 -5.17 9.68 20.96
N THR A 185 -5.54 10.84 20.41
CA THR A 185 -6.39 10.94 19.22
C THR A 185 -5.78 11.94 18.25
N GLU A 186 -5.60 11.53 17.02
CA GLU A 186 -5.19 12.38 15.90
C GLU A 186 -6.36 12.56 14.94
N ILE A 187 -6.58 13.78 14.50
CA ILE A 187 -7.64 14.12 13.54
C ILE A 187 -7.04 14.98 12.44
N TYR A 188 -7.17 14.52 11.21
CA TYR A 188 -6.87 15.29 10.01
C TYR A 188 -8.16 15.63 9.29
N THR A 189 -8.33 16.90 8.95
CA THR A 189 -9.40 17.36 8.07
C THR A 189 -8.84 17.62 6.67
N TYR A 190 -9.53 17.11 5.69
CA TYR A 190 -9.13 17.16 4.28
C TYR A 190 -10.22 17.78 3.43
N ASN A 191 -9.80 18.53 2.42
CA ASN A 191 -10.66 18.94 1.32
C ASN A 191 -10.15 18.29 0.02
N ARG A 192 -11.08 17.96 -0.85
CA ARG A 192 -10.79 17.43 -2.19
C ARG A 192 -10.05 18.48 -3.02
N LYS A 193 -9.08 18.03 -3.81
CA LYS A 193 -8.30 18.91 -4.69
C LYS A 193 -8.76 18.77 -6.13
#